data_9e4755e51de2cef1c985e833c2bbf705
#
_entry.id   9e4755e51de2cef1c985e833c2bbf705
#
_cell.length_a   1.000
_cell.length_b   1.000
_cell.length_c   1.000
_cell.angle_alpha   90.00
_cell.angle_beta   90.00
_cell.angle_gamma   90.00
#
_symmetry.space_group_name_H-M   'P 1'
#
loop_
_entity.id
_entity.type
_entity.pdbx_description
1 polymer ?
#
loop_
_entity_poly.entity_id
_entity_poly.type
_entity_poly.pdbx_seq_one_letter_code
_entity_poly.pdbx_strand_id
1 'polypeptide(L)' 'MKPDAANYDPRPEYLAELIGSTGLSQPALGRLLGVTDKSIRNWLSGRNPFPYTVQFALECLVLSV' A
#
# COMPACT_ATOMS: atom_id res chain seq x y z
N MET A 1 -8.07 -14.74 0.37
CA MET A 1 -8.52 -13.77 -0.64
C MET A 1 -7.40 -13.52 -1.65
N LYS A 2 -7.73 -13.54 -2.91
CA LYS A 2 -6.74 -13.23 -3.95
C LYS A 2 -6.80 -11.74 -4.30
N PRO A 3 -5.65 -11.07 -4.46
CA PRO A 3 -5.65 -9.70 -4.95
C PRO A 3 -6.27 -9.62 -6.35
N ASP A 4 -7.15 -8.67 -6.55
CA ASP A 4 -7.88 -8.50 -7.82
C ASP A 4 -8.17 -7.01 -8.01
N ALA A 5 -7.94 -6.51 -9.23
CA ALA A 5 -8.18 -5.11 -9.55
C ALA A 5 -9.62 -4.69 -9.30
N ALA A 6 -10.57 -5.63 -9.38
CA ALA A 6 -11.97 -5.33 -9.08
C ALA A 6 -12.18 -4.93 -7.62
N ASN A 7 -11.22 -5.25 -6.75
CA ASN A 7 -11.28 -4.92 -5.32
C ASN A 7 -10.46 -3.67 -4.98
N TYR A 8 -10.08 -2.89 -5.99
CA TYR A 8 -9.31 -1.67 -5.76
C TYR A 8 -10.09 -0.72 -4.87
N ASP A 9 -9.46 -0.31 -3.78
CA ASP A 9 -10.04 0.62 -2.81
C ASP A 9 -9.07 1.79 -2.65
N PRO A 10 -9.36 2.94 -3.30
CA PRO A 10 -8.42 4.06 -3.30
C PRO A 10 -8.43 4.89 -2.01
N ARG A 11 -9.15 4.47 -0.99
CA ARG A 11 -9.24 5.25 0.24
C ARG A 11 -7.91 5.19 1.02
N PRO A 12 -7.43 6.34 1.50
CA PRO A 12 -6.21 6.35 2.32
C PRO A 12 -6.31 5.48 3.56
N GLU A 13 -7.49 5.34 4.14
CA GLU A 13 -7.72 4.51 5.32
C GLU A 13 -7.42 3.04 5.04
N TYR A 14 -7.79 2.55 3.86
CA TYR A 14 -7.50 1.18 3.49
C TYR A 14 -6.00 0.97 3.29
N LEU A 15 -5.33 1.94 2.67
CA LEU A 15 -3.88 1.90 2.52
C LEU A 15 -3.19 1.82 3.88
N ALA A 16 -3.64 2.65 4.83
CA ALA A 16 -3.07 2.65 6.18
C ALA A 16 -3.25 1.30 6.86
N GLU A 17 -4.41 0.66 6.69
CA GLU A 17 -4.65 -0.69 7.22
C GLU A 17 -3.70 -1.71 6.63
N LEU A 18 -3.52 -1.68 5.32
CA LEU A 18 -2.62 -2.62 4.66
C LEU A 18 -1.18 -2.44 5.15
N ILE A 19 -0.73 -1.20 5.23
CA ILE A 19 0.63 -0.91 5.70
C ILE A 19 0.81 -1.42 7.13
N GLY A 20 -0.16 -1.16 8.00
CA GLY A 20 -0.12 -1.66 9.37
C GLY A 20 -0.07 -3.17 9.43
N SER A 21 -0.79 -3.85 8.55
CA SER A 21 -0.84 -5.32 8.52
C SER A 21 0.46 -5.94 8.04
N THR A 22 1.28 -5.22 7.28
CA THR A 22 2.59 -5.73 6.87
C THR A 22 3.60 -5.76 8.00
N GLY A 23 3.41 -4.92 9.02
CA GLY A 23 4.37 -4.76 10.10
C GLY A 23 5.67 -4.09 9.69
N LEU A 24 5.74 -3.54 8.49
CA LEU A 24 6.95 -2.90 7.98
C LEU A 24 6.88 -1.38 8.13
N SER A 25 8.04 -0.75 8.30
CA SER A 25 8.13 0.71 8.33
C SER A 25 7.92 1.30 6.95
N GLN A 26 7.59 2.59 6.88
CA GLN A 26 7.45 3.26 5.59
C GLN A 26 8.74 3.23 4.77
N PRO A 27 9.94 3.48 5.35
CA PRO A 27 11.17 3.33 4.58
C PRO A 27 11.39 1.92 4.03
N ALA A 28 11.06 0.89 4.81
CA ALA A 28 11.19 -0.49 4.35
C ALA A 28 10.23 -0.77 3.18
N LEU A 29 8.99 -0.28 3.28
CA LEU A 29 8.03 -0.42 2.20
C LEU A 29 8.47 0.31 0.95
N GLY A 30 9.02 1.53 1.11
CA GLY A 30 9.52 2.28 -0.04
C GLY A 30 10.59 1.50 -0.80
N ARG A 31 11.49 0.84 -0.08
CA ARG A 31 12.52 0.01 -0.71
C ARG A 31 11.92 -1.19 -1.44
N LEU A 32 10.97 -1.87 -0.80
CA LEU A 32 10.34 -3.05 -1.41
C LEU A 32 9.48 -2.71 -2.62
N LEU A 33 8.76 -1.60 -2.55
CA LEU A 33 7.84 -1.19 -3.61
C LEU A 33 8.53 -0.36 -4.69
N GLY A 34 9.73 0.12 -4.43
CA GLY A 34 10.43 0.98 -5.37
C GLY A 34 9.84 2.39 -5.45
N VAL A 35 9.26 2.87 -4.36
CA VAL A 35 8.65 4.21 -4.31
C VAL A 35 9.31 5.06 -3.24
N THR A 36 9.13 6.38 -3.36
CA THR A 36 9.72 7.30 -2.39
C THR A 36 8.84 7.41 -1.14
N ASP A 37 9.47 7.77 -0.04
CA ASP A 37 8.76 8.06 1.20
C ASP A 37 7.73 9.17 1.01
N LYS A 38 8.06 10.17 0.19
CA LYS A 38 7.15 11.25 -0.13
C LYS A 38 5.88 10.74 -0.82
N SER A 39 6.03 9.79 -1.76
CA SER A 39 4.88 9.20 -2.43
C SER A 39 3.96 8.50 -1.42
N ILE A 40 4.54 7.70 -0.52
CA ILE A 40 3.74 7.01 0.49
C ILE A 40 2.99 8.02 1.37
N ARG A 41 3.66 9.08 1.81
CA ARG A 41 3.02 10.11 2.62
C ARG A 41 1.90 10.82 1.88
N ASN A 42 2.09 11.12 0.59
CA ASN A 42 1.05 11.76 -0.22
C ASN A 42 -0.17 10.86 -0.38
N TRP A 43 0.05 9.56 -0.53
CA TRP A 43 -1.06 8.61 -0.61
C TRP A 43 -1.81 8.50 0.70
N LEU A 44 -1.08 8.43 1.82
CA LEU A 44 -1.69 8.31 3.15
C LEU A 44 -2.47 9.57 3.55
N SER A 45 -2.03 10.74 3.10
CA SER A 45 -2.71 12.00 3.40
C SER A 45 -3.92 12.24 2.50
N GLY A 46 -4.10 11.43 1.45
CA GLY A 46 -5.17 11.62 0.48
C GLY A 46 -4.87 12.67 -0.58
N ARG A 47 -3.66 13.21 -0.62
CA ARG A 47 -3.28 14.20 -1.61
C ARG A 47 -3.34 13.63 -3.02
N ASN A 48 -2.84 12.40 -3.19
CA ASN A 48 -2.86 11.70 -4.47
C ASN A 48 -3.40 10.29 -4.25
N PRO A 49 -4.19 9.74 -5.19
CA PRO A 49 -4.58 8.33 -5.09
C PRO A 49 -3.38 7.43 -5.37
N PHE A 50 -3.29 6.34 -4.65
CA PHE A 50 -2.27 5.34 -4.95
C PHE A 50 -2.77 4.43 -6.08
N PRO A 51 -1.87 3.94 -6.95
CA PRO A 51 -2.29 3.03 -8.03
C PRO A 51 -2.62 1.64 -7.48
N TYR A 52 -3.43 0.90 -8.20
CA TYR A 52 -3.80 -0.45 -7.78
C TYR A 52 -2.58 -1.36 -7.61
N THR A 53 -1.52 -1.15 -8.40
CA THR A 53 -0.31 -1.97 -8.27
C THR A 53 0.28 -1.90 -6.87
N VAL A 54 0.15 -0.77 -6.19
CA VAL A 54 0.60 -0.64 -4.79
C VAL A 54 -0.27 -1.48 -3.88
N GLN A 55 -1.59 -1.41 -4.04
CA GLN A 55 -2.51 -2.25 -3.28
C GLN A 55 -2.21 -3.73 -3.52
N PHE A 56 -2.02 -4.12 -4.77
CA PHE A 56 -1.70 -5.50 -5.12
C PHE A 56 -0.45 -5.97 -4.38
N ALA A 57 0.62 -5.17 -4.42
CA ALA A 57 1.88 -5.53 -3.77
C ALA A 57 1.70 -5.67 -2.26
N LEU A 58 0.98 -4.74 -1.64
CA LEU A 58 0.77 -4.78 -0.20
C LEU A 58 -0.10 -5.97 0.21
N GLU A 59 -1.14 -6.28 -0.56
CA GLU A 59 -1.98 -7.43 -0.27
C GLU A 59 -1.18 -8.73 -0.40
N CYS A 60 -0.29 -8.81 -1.38
CA CYS A 60 0.60 -9.97 -1.51
C CYS A 60 1.53 -10.09 -0.29
N LEU A 61 2.07 -8.98 0.19
CA LEU A 61 2.92 -9.00 1.38
C LEU A 61 2.15 -9.47 2.61
N VAL A 62 0.92 -8.99 2.79
CA VAL A 62 0.08 -9.41 3.91
C VAL A 62 -0.23 -10.90 3.83
N LEU A 63 -0.54 -11.40 2.64
CA LEU A 63 -0.88 -12.81 2.46
C LEU A 63 0.31 -13.75 2.66
N SER A 64 1.52 -13.25 2.46
CA SER A 64 2.73 -14.08 2.58
C SER A 64 3.30 -14.13 4.00
N VAL A 65 2.73 -13.40 4.93
CA VAL A 65 3.22 -13.33 6.32
C VAL A 65 2.64 -14.44 7.16
#